data_cb3add9a3f65ced39cd1aca3f7af34f5
#
_entry.id   cb3add9a3f65ced39cd1aca3f7af34f5
#
_cell.length_a   1.000
_cell.length_b   1.000
_cell.length_c   1.000
_cell.angle_alpha   90.00
_cell.angle_beta   90.00
_cell.angle_gamma   90.00
#
_symmetry.space_group_name_H-M   'P 1'
#
loop_
_entity.id
_entity.type
_entity.pdbx_description
1 polymer ?
#
loop_
_entity_poly.entity_id
_entity_poly.type
_entity_poly.pdbx_seq_one_letter_code
_entity_poly.pdbx_strand_id
1 'polypeptide(L)'
;TVLLFAFVPIFGSYAQAVIKDGLYTAVITLYFAVYIDICHSFSKRKAVYLFLLGISVCLTRNNGIHLVLPSLILLFFFLVKGARKYAFIVAVCVFACYLGVEKGAAPALGVAPGSRCEMLSVPFQQTARYLREYPDDVTASEKKAINRILDYDVLAEKYNPELSDPVKITFRFRDDDNDPKLDGYMNDYFKAWFAMFRRHPGVYVQATLNNTYSYNDPFHMGRGQQGVYRFYIDKLYQKKAGIDVSYVGPKKIQYIFRLYD
;
A
#
# COMPACT_ATOMS: atom_id res chain seq x y z
N THR A 1 -14.27 -4.79 -23.28
CA THR A 1 -13.53 -5.08 -22.04
C THR A 1 -12.40 -6.08 -22.28
N VAL A 2 -12.67 -7.30 -22.86
CA VAL A 2 -11.63 -8.33 -23.11
C VAL A 2 -10.51 -7.79 -23.99
N LEU A 3 -10.84 -7.09 -25.09
CA LEU A 3 -9.85 -6.49 -25.99
C LEU A 3 -8.97 -5.44 -25.27
N LEU A 4 -9.54 -4.66 -24.36
CA LEU A 4 -8.79 -3.71 -23.55
C LEU A 4 -7.70 -4.43 -22.73
N PHE A 5 -8.08 -5.46 -21.99
CA PHE A 5 -7.13 -6.22 -21.17
C PHE A 5 -6.10 -7.00 -22.01
N ALA A 6 -6.47 -7.44 -23.21
CA ALA A 6 -5.57 -8.19 -24.09
C ALA A 6 -4.55 -7.30 -24.82
N PHE A 7 -4.94 -6.10 -25.21
CA PHE A 7 -4.12 -5.25 -26.09
C PHE A 7 -3.47 -4.04 -25.41
N VAL A 8 -3.92 -3.67 -24.20
CA VAL A 8 -3.23 -2.61 -23.44
C VAL A 8 -2.00 -3.20 -22.75
N PRO A 9 -0.78 -2.78 -23.11
CA PRO A 9 0.47 -3.43 -22.69
C PRO A 9 0.68 -3.46 -21.16
N ILE A 10 0.12 -2.52 -20.43
CA ILE A 10 0.24 -2.46 -18.97
C ILE A 10 -0.28 -3.73 -18.30
N PHE A 11 -1.39 -4.31 -18.77
CA PHE A 11 -1.93 -5.53 -18.18
C PHE A 11 -1.03 -6.73 -18.42
N GLY A 12 -0.46 -6.86 -19.62
CA GLY A 12 0.51 -7.90 -19.95
C GLY A 12 1.80 -7.77 -19.13
N SER A 13 2.31 -6.55 -18.95
CA SER A 13 3.49 -6.27 -18.15
C SER A 13 3.29 -6.64 -16.67
N TYR A 14 2.15 -6.23 -16.09
CA TYR A 14 1.83 -6.61 -14.70
C TYR A 14 1.58 -8.11 -14.52
N ALA A 15 1.00 -8.79 -15.52
CA ALA A 15 0.79 -10.23 -15.46
C ALA A 15 2.10 -11.04 -15.45
N GLN A 16 3.16 -10.49 -16.05
CA GLN A 16 4.49 -11.12 -16.07
C GLN A 16 5.37 -10.72 -14.87
N ALA A 17 5.03 -9.63 -14.19
CA ALA A 17 5.79 -9.18 -13.04
C ALA A 17 5.55 -10.10 -11.84
N VAL A 18 6.62 -10.65 -11.27
CA VAL A 18 6.57 -11.48 -10.05
C VAL A 18 6.46 -10.55 -8.83
N ILE A 19 5.34 -9.83 -8.75
CA ILE A 19 5.02 -8.93 -7.64
C ILE A 19 3.65 -9.28 -7.07
N LYS A 20 3.53 -9.13 -5.75
CA LYS A 20 2.26 -9.41 -5.04
C LYS A 20 1.09 -8.56 -5.53
N ASP A 21 1.37 -7.36 -6.07
CA ASP A 21 0.33 -6.41 -6.49
C ASP A 21 -0.43 -6.91 -7.75
N GLY A 22 0.21 -7.65 -8.65
CA GLY A 22 -0.45 -8.30 -9.78
C GLY A 22 -1.48 -9.33 -9.32
N LEU A 23 -1.09 -10.22 -8.40
CA LEU A 23 -1.98 -11.21 -7.80
C LEU A 23 -3.10 -10.54 -7.00
N TYR A 24 -2.77 -9.52 -6.19
CA TYR A 24 -3.76 -8.75 -5.44
C TYR A 24 -4.81 -8.12 -6.36
N THR A 25 -4.38 -7.51 -7.48
CA THR A 25 -5.30 -6.90 -8.45
C THR A 25 -6.26 -7.91 -9.06
N ALA A 26 -5.79 -9.10 -9.40
CA ALA A 26 -6.64 -10.17 -9.92
C ALA A 26 -7.67 -10.63 -8.88
N VAL A 27 -7.23 -10.90 -7.67
CA VAL A 27 -8.09 -11.39 -6.58
C VAL A 27 -9.12 -10.35 -6.16
N ILE A 28 -8.74 -9.08 -6.02
CA ILE A 28 -9.66 -8.01 -5.63
C ILE A 28 -10.71 -7.74 -6.73
N THR A 29 -10.33 -7.85 -7.99
CA THR A 29 -11.26 -7.72 -9.12
C THR A 29 -12.32 -8.83 -9.06
N LEU A 30 -11.91 -10.07 -8.83
CA LEU A 30 -12.85 -11.20 -8.66
C LEU A 30 -13.72 -11.02 -7.42
N TYR A 31 -13.15 -10.52 -6.31
CA TYR A 31 -13.90 -10.22 -5.11
C TYR A 31 -15.03 -9.22 -5.38
N PHE A 32 -14.74 -8.12 -6.07
CA PHE A 32 -15.76 -7.13 -6.42
C PHE A 32 -16.76 -7.66 -7.44
N ALA A 33 -16.38 -8.50 -8.39
CA ALA A 33 -17.30 -9.13 -9.32
C ALA A 33 -18.33 -9.99 -8.58
N VAL A 34 -17.89 -10.84 -7.64
CA VAL A 34 -18.78 -11.65 -6.80
C VAL A 34 -19.60 -10.78 -5.84
N TYR A 35 -19.03 -9.71 -5.30
CA TYR A 35 -19.72 -8.76 -4.44
C TYR A 35 -20.91 -8.09 -5.15
N ILE A 36 -20.69 -7.58 -6.37
CA ILE A 36 -21.75 -6.98 -7.19
C ILE A 36 -22.81 -8.02 -7.54
N ASP A 37 -22.38 -9.22 -7.93
CA ASP A 37 -23.31 -10.30 -8.29
C ASP A 37 -24.18 -10.74 -7.09
N ILE A 38 -23.65 -10.73 -5.87
CA ILE A 38 -24.43 -10.98 -4.64
C ILE A 38 -25.45 -9.86 -4.37
N CYS A 39 -25.12 -8.61 -4.66
CA CYS A 39 -26.04 -7.49 -4.51
C CYS A 39 -27.27 -7.65 -5.43
N HIS A 40 -27.08 -8.21 -6.62
CA HIS A 40 -28.17 -8.47 -7.57
C HIS A 40 -28.98 -9.73 -7.22
N SER A 41 -28.29 -10.80 -6.87
CA SER A 41 -28.94 -12.09 -6.57
C SER A 41 -28.14 -12.88 -5.55
N PHE A 42 -28.68 -13.03 -4.35
CA PHE A 42 -28.04 -13.80 -3.29
C PHE A 42 -28.08 -15.30 -3.55
N SER A 43 -26.96 -15.99 -3.34
CA SER A 43 -26.90 -17.44 -3.17
C SER A 43 -25.84 -17.82 -2.13
N LYS A 44 -26.04 -18.95 -1.45
CA LYS A 44 -25.07 -19.47 -0.46
C LYS A 44 -23.71 -19.78 -1.10
N ARG A 45 -23.68 -20.25 -2.36
CA ARG A 45 -22.43 -20.51 -3.10
C ARG A 45 -21.63 -19.23 -3.31
N LYS A 46 -22.29 -18.14 -3.70
CA LYS A 46 -21.65 -16.83 -3.86
C LYS A 46 -21.09 -16.30 -2.53
N ALA A 47 -21.79 -16.54 -1.40
CA ALA A 47 -21.27 -16.18 -0.08
C ALA A 47 -19.97 -16.95 0.27
N VAL A 48 -19.88 -18.22 -0.10
CA VAL A 48 -18.64 -19.01 0.03
C VAL A 48 -17.52 -18.44 -0.84
N TYR A 49 -17.81 -18.11 -2.11
CA TYR A 49 -16.80 -17.47 -2.98
C TYR A 49 -16.35 -16.12 -2.43
N LEU A 50 -17.28 -15.32 -1.91
CA LEU A 50 -16.94 -14.02 -1.30
C LEU A 50 -16.04 -14.20 -0.07
N PHE A 51 -16.28 -15.23 0.74
CA PHE A 51 -15.42 -15.59 1.86
C PHE A 51 -14.01 -15.97 1.42
N LEU A 52 -13.89 -16.91 0.46
CA LEU A 52 -12.60 -17.37 -0.03
C LEU A 52 -11.79 -16.24 -0.68
N LEU A 53 -12.44 -15.43 -1.51
CA LEU A 53 -11.81 -14.27 -2.15
C LEU A 53 -11.46 -13.18 -1.12
N GLY A 54 -12.32 -12.94 -0.12
CA GLY A 54 -12.04 -11.99 0.96
C GLY A 54 -10.79 -12.36 1.76
N ILE A 55 -10.62 -13.64 2.11
CA ILE A 55 -9.38 -14.13 2.74
C ILE A 55 -8.19 -13.98 1.78
N SER A 56 -8.34 -14.34 0.50
CA SER A 56 -7.27 -14.20 -0.47
C SER A 56 -6.81 -12.74 -0.63
N VAL A 57 -7.73 -11.77 -0.62
CA VAL A 57 -7.41 -10.33 -0.60
C VAL A 57 -6.59 -9.97 0.63
N CYS A 58 -6.99 -10.46 1.81
CA CYS A 58 -6.28 -10.19 3.07
C CYS A 58 -4.87 -10.82 3.09
N LEU A 59 -4.70 -12.01 2.51
CA LEU A 59 -3.41 -12.71 2.48
C LEU A 59 -2.45 -12.15 1.42
N THR A 60 -2.95 -11.60 0.33
CA THR A 60 -2.10 -11.02 -0.71
C THR A 60 -1.61 -9.62 -0.34
N ARG A 61 -2.33 -8.91 0.52
CA ARG A 61 -1.91 -7.58 0.99
C ARG A 61 -2.40 -7.32 2.42
N ASN A 62 -1.50 -6.90 3.30
CA ASN A 62 -1.82 -6.64 4.72
C ASN A 62 -2.98 -5.63 4.90
N ASN A 63 -3.10 -4.67 3.99
CA ASN A 63 -4.19 -3.68 4.01
C ASN A 63 -5.52 -4.22 3.47
N GLY A 64 -5.57 -5.44 2.94
CA GLY A 64 -6.77 -6.06 2.38
C GLY A 64 -7.93 -6.12 3.37
N ILE A 65 -7.64 -6.35 4.64
CA ILE A 65 -8.65 -6.41 5.71
C ILE A 65 -9.43 -5.09 5.85
N HIS A 66 -8.77 -3.94 5.68
CA HIS A 66 -9.38 -2.61 5.76
C HIS A 66 -10.31 -2.29 4.57
N LEU A 67 -10.25 -3.09 3.52
CA LEU A 67 -11.18 -3.01 2.40
C LEU A 67 -12.29 -4.05 2.54
N VAL A 68 -11.94 -5.29 2.88
CA VAL A 68 -12.89 -6.40 2.93
C VAL A 68 -13.93 -6.23 4.04
N LEU A 69 -13.51 -5.88 5.26
CA LEU A 69 -14.47 -5.73 6.37
C LEU A 69 -15.48 -4.60 6.15
N PRO A 70 -15.08 -3.36 5.78
CA PRO A 70 -16.04 -2.31 5.49
C PRO A 70 -16.99 -2.69 4.34
N SER A 71 -16.48 -3.34 3.28
CA SER A 71 -17.34 -3.77 2.17
C SER A 71 -18.38 -4.82 2.60
N LEU A 72 -18.03 -5.75 3.49
CA LEU A 72 -18.96 -6.74 4.04
C LEU A 72 -20.00 -6.10 4.98
N ILE A 73 -19.59 -5.09 5.75
CA ILE A 73 -20.51 -4.28 6.55
C ILE A 73 -21.50 -3.54 5.63
N LEU A 74 -21.02 -2.92 4.56
CA LEU A 74 -21.89 -2.29 3.57
C LEU A 74 -22.83 -3.30 2.92
N LEU A 75 -22.34 -4.48 2.56
CA LEU A 75 -23.16 -5.55 1.99
C LEU A 75 -24.34 -5.95 2.89
N PHE A 76 -24.14 -5.93 4.20
CA PHE A 76 -25.21 -6.19 5.17
C PHE A 76 -26.42 -5.26 4.98
N PHE A 77 -26.19 -4.01 4.61
CA PHE A 77 -27.29 -3.06 4.39
C PHE A 77 -27.97 -3.24 3.02
N PHE A 78 -27.25 -3.68 2.00
CA PHE A 78 -27.78 -3.87 0.66
C PHE A 78 -28.54 -5.18 0.49
N LEU A 79 -28.24 -6.20 1.27
CA LEU A 79 -28.90 -7.50 1.17
C LEU A 79 -30.32 -7.47 1.73
N VAL A 80 -31.18 -8.33 1.13
CA VAL A 80 -32.51 -8.63 1.68
C VAL A 80 -32.39 -9.23 3.09
N LYS A 81 -33.38 -8.96 3.96
CA LYS A 81 -33.32 -9.32 5.40
C LYS A 81 -32.89 -10.77 5.65
N GLY A 82 -33.39 -11.75 4.86
CA GLY A 82 -33.05 -13.17 5.03
C GLY A 82 -31.60 -13.53 4.68
N ALA A 83 -30.92 -12.72 3.85
CA ALA A 83 -29.54 -12.93 3.44
C ALA A 83 -28.51 -12.20 4.29
N ARG A 84 -28.89 -11.19 5.07
CA ARG A 84 -28.01 -10.36 5.89
C ARG A 84 -27.14 -11.17 6.86
N LYS A 85 -27.71 -12.23 7.45
CA LYS A 85 -26.95 -13.11 8.34
C LYS A 85 -25.72 -13.72 7.68
N TYR A 86 -25.76 -13.98 6.39
CA TYR A 86 -24.62 -14.55 5.66
C TYR A 86 -23.51 -13.52 5.46
N ALA A 87 -23.85 -12.24 5.21
CA ALA A 87 -22.84 -11.18 5.17
C ALA A 87 -22.12 -11.04 6.53
N PHE A 88 -22.88 -11.08 7.61
CA PHE A 88 -22.31 -11.08 8.97
C PHE A 88 -21.43 -12.30 9.24
N ILE A 89 -21.90 -13.50 8.93
CA ILE A 89 -21.11 -14.74 9.08
C ILE A 89 -19.81 -14.65 8.27
N VAL A 90 -19.88 -14.22 7.00
CA VAL A 90 -18.69 -14.07 6.16
C VAL A 90 -17.72 -13.07 6.77
N ALA A 91 -18.20 -11.93 7.26
CA ALA A 91 -17.34 -10.92 7.90
C ALA A 91 -16.62 -11.47 9.14
N VAL A 92 -17.37 -12.18 10.02
CA VAL A 92 -16.79 -12.82 11.23
C VAL A 92 -15.77 -13.89 10.85
N CYS A 93 -16.10 -14.75 9.88
CA CYS A 93 -15.20 -15.80 9.44
C CYS A 93 -13.92 -15.24 8.78
N VAL A 94 -14.03 -14.22 7.92
CA VAL A 94 -12.86 -13.55 7.32
C VAL A 94 -11.99 -12.94 8.40
N PHE A 95 -12.58 -12.23 9.37
CA PHE A 95 -11.83 -11.60 10.45
C PHE A 95 -11.14 -12.64 11.36
N ALA A 96 -11.84 -13.70 11.72
CA ALA A 96 -11.27 -14.78 12.53
C ALA A 96 -10.12 -15.50 11.81
N CYS A 97 -10.28 -15.81 10.52
CA CYS A 97 -9.21 -16.41 9.71
C CYS A 97 -8.01 -15.46 9.56
N TYR A 98 -8.26 -14.18 9.30
CA TYR A 98 -7.21 -13.17 9.22
C TYR A 98 -6.39 -13.11 10.52
N LEU A 99 -7.06 -13.02 11.68
CA LEU A 99 -6.38 -13.02 12.98
C LEU A 99 -5.64 -14.33 13.24
N GLY A 100 -6.21 -15.47 12.86
CA GLY A 100 -5.56 -16.77 13.00
C GLY A 100 -4.29 -16.89 12.18
N VAL A 101 -4.27 -16.31 10.98
CA VAL A 101 -3.06 -16.26 10.17
C VAL A 101 -2.06 -15.25 10.74
N GLU A 102 -2.46 -14.03 11.01
CA GLU A 102 -1.56 -12.96 11.42
C GLU A 102 -0.91 -13.23 12.79
N LYS A 103 -1.70 -13.69 13.77
CA LYS A 103 -1.23 -13.90 15.14
C LYS A 103 -0.84 -15.35 15.47
N GLY A 104 -1.22 -16.29 14.63
CA GLY A 104 -0.93 -17.70 14.83
C GLY A 104 0.01 -18.28 13.77
N ALA A 105 -0.47 -18.45 12.55
CA ALA A 105 0.28 -19.15 11.51
C ALA A 105 1.53 -18.39 11.05
N ALA A 106 1.44 -17.07 10.84
CA ALA A 106 2.58 -16.28 10.34
C ALA A 106 3.76 -16.27 11.33
N PRO A 107 3.59 -16.00 12.63
CA PRO A 107 4.66 -16.12 13.60
C PRO A 107 5.22 -17.54 13.73
N ALA A 108 4.35 -18.58 13.67
CA ALA A 108 4.77 -19.98 13.73
C ALA A 108 5.63 -20.40 12.53
N LEU A 109 5.44 -19.76 11.39
CA LEU A 109 6.23 -19.98 10.17
C LEU A 109 7.45 -19.04 10.07
N GLY A 110 7.72 -18.21 11.09
CA GLY A 110 8.83 -17.29 11.09
C GLY A 110 8.64 -16.08 10.13
N VAL A 111 7.40 -15.78 9.76
CA VAL A 111 7.09 -14.61 8.92
C VAL A 111 7.19 -13.36 9.79
N ALA A 112 8.11 -12.47 9.43
CA ALA A 112 8.25 -11.19 10.11
C ALA A 112 7.03 -10.29 9.87
N PRO A 113 6.56 -9.54 10.89
CA PRO A 113 5.50 -8.57 10.70
C PRO A 113 5.91 -7.49 9.70
N GLY A 114 4.92 -6.87 9.05
CA GLY A 114 5.19 -5.73 8.16
C GLY A 114 5.82 -4.56 8.91
N SER A 115 6.78 -3.87 8.29
CA SER A 115 7.47 -2.76 8.92
C SER A 115 6.50 -1.63 9.30
N ARG A 116 6.63 -1.12 10.52
CA ARG A 116 5.87 0.04 11.01
C ARG A 116 6.09 1.28 10.14
N CYS A 117 7.27 1.39 9.54
CA CYS A 117 7.62 2.46 8.60
C CYS A 117 6.63 2.59 7.45
N GLU A 118 6.15 1.46 6.90
CA GLU A 118 5.19 1.45 5.79
C GLU A 118 3.82 1.99 6.20
N MET A 119 3.39 1.73 7.44
CA MET A 119 2.11 2.22 7.97
C MET A 119 2.14 3.72 8.26
N LEU A 120 3.34 4.28 8.47
CA LEU A 120 3.55 5.66 8.92
C LEU A 120 3.93 6.62 7.79
N SER A 121 3.80 6.20 6.53
CA SER A 121 4.15 7.02 5.36
C SER A 121 3.51 8.40 5.40
N VAL A 122 2.20 8.50 5.72
CA VAL A 122 1.48 9.77 5.75
C VAL A 122 1.95 10.68 6.91
N PRO A 123 1.99 10.24 8.18
CA PRO A 123 2.53 11.05 9.27
C PRO A 123 3.97 11.52 9.02
N PHE A 124 4.82 10.67 8.47
CA PHE A 124 6.21 11.01 8.18
C PHE A 124 6.32 12.10 7.10
N GLN A 125 5.55 11.98 6.02
CA GLN A 125 5.46 13.01 4.98
C GLN A 125 4.96 14.34 5.52
N GLN A 126 3.93 14.33 6.35
CA GLN A 126 3.38 15.52 6.98
C GLN A 126 4.41 16.20 7.87
N THR A 127 5.16 15.43 8.68
CA THR A 127 6.23 15.94 9.51
C THR A 127 7.35 16.54 8.66
N ALA A 128 7.81 15.84 7.63
CA ALA A 128 8.88 16.33 6.76
C ALA A 128 8.50 17.64 6.06
N ARG A 129 7.25 17.77 5.59
CA ARG A 129 6.75 19.00 5.02
C ARG A 129 6.69 20.13 6.04
N TYR A 130 6.23 19.84 7.26
CA TYR A 130 6.16 20.82 8.33
C TYR A 130 7.54 21.40 8.62
N LEU A 131 8.56 20.56 8.78
CA LEU A 131 9.94 20.99 9.01
C LEU A 131 10.50 21.82 7.86
N ARG A 132 10.06 21.57 6.64
CA ARG A 132 10.48 22.33 5.46
C ARG A 132 9.84 23.72 5.40
N GLU A 133 8.56 23.84 5.78
CA GLU A 133 7.79 25.09 5.66
C GLU A 133 7.89 25.97 6.92
N TYR A 134 8.04 25.35 8.10
CA TYR A 134 8.03 26.02 9.40
C TYR A 134 9.16 25.51 10.31
N PRO A 135 10.44 25.61 9.90
CA PRO A 135 11.55 25.07 10.67
C PRO A 135 11.71 25.75 12.05
N ASP A 136 11.40 27.05 12.14
CA ASP A 136 11.56 27.84 13.37
C ASP A 136 10.39 27.67 14.35
N ASP A 137 9.29 27.05 13.94
CA ASP A 137 8.11 26.81 14.80
C ASP A 137 8.23 25.52 15.62
N VAL A 138 9.26 24.71 15.36
CA VAL A 138 9.45 23.43 16.03
C VAL A 138 10.17 23.61 17.37
N THR A 139 9.49 23.24 18.45
CA THR A 139 10.07 23.32 19.80
C THR A 139 11.20 22.29 20.01
N ALA A 140 12.08 22.55 20.97
CA ALA A 140 13.17 21.62 21.31
C ALA A 140 12.67 20.23 21.74
N SER A 141 11.51 20.16 22.40
CA SER A 141 10.88 18.90 22.79
C SER A 141 10.34 18.12 21.60
N GLU A 142 9.72 18.80 20.64
CA GLU A 142 9.23 18.19 19.38
C GLU A 142 10.39 17.72 18.52
N LYS A 143 11.43 18.54 18.37
CA LYS A 143 12.68 18.15 17.68
C LYS A 143 13.24 16.85 18.27
N LYS A 144 13.33 16.79 19.62
CA LYS A 144 13.83 15.59 20.32
C LYS A 144 12.94 14.37 20.07
N ALA A 145 11.63 14.53 20.10
CA ALA A 145 10.67 13.44 19.85
C ALA A 145 10.76 12.93 18.41
N ILE A 146 10.80 13.83 17.43
CA ILE A 146 10.97 13.48 16.02
C ILE A 146 12.30 12.78 15.78
N ASN A 147 13.41 13.32 16.31
CA ASN A 147 14.74 12.79 16.07
C ASN A 147 14.98 11.39 16.67
N ARG A 148 14.14 10.95 17.62
CA ARG A 148 14.17 9.56 18.10
C ARG A 148 13.62 8.56 17.09
N ILE A 149 12.73 9.02 16.19
CA ILE A 149 12.03 8.17 15.23
C ILE A 149 12.57 8.35 13.82
N LEU A 150 12.79 9.59 13.40
CA LEU A 150 13.28 9.99 12.08
C LEU A 150 14.57 10.79 12.21
N ASP A 151 15.40 10.76 11.20
CA ASP A 151 16.59 11.61 11.17
C ASP A 151 16.19 13.07 10.89
N TYR A 152 16.06 13.85 11.98
CA TYR A 152 15.55 15.22 11.93
C TYR A 152 16.33 16.13 11.00
N ASP A 153 17.67 16.00 10.99
CA ASP A 153 18.54 16.95 10.31
C ASP A 153 18.45 16.88 8.78
N VAL A 154 18.08 15.72 8.25
CA VAL A 154 17.89 15.51 6.80
C VAL A 154 16.42 15.43 6.36
N LEU A 155 15.50 15.40 7.32
CA LEU A 155 14.10 15.08 7.06
C LEU A 155 13.42 16.09 6.13
N ALA A 156 13.65 17.39 6.35
CA ALA A 156 13.08 18.45 5.52
C ALA A 156 13.59 18.41 4.06
N GLU A 157 14.88 18.06 3.88
CA GLU A 157 15.48 17.91 2.56
C GLU A 157 14.94 16.67 1.83
N LYS A 158 14.67 15.58 2.56
CA LYS A 158 14.14 14.34 2.02
C LYS A 158 12.66 14.40 1.64
N TYR A 159 11.97 15.49 1.99
CA TYR A 159 10.56 15.64 1.61
C TYR A 159 10.38 15.67 0.08
N ASN A 160 9.63 14.71 -0.43
CA ASN A 160 9.19 14.67 -1.82
C ASN A 160 7.65 14.63 -1.84
N PRO A 161 6.96 15.59 -2.46
CA PRO A 161 5.49 15.63 -2.48
C PRO A 161 4.83 14.36 -3.02
N GLU A 162 5.46 13.73 -4.01
CA GLU A 162 4.89 12.60 -4.76
C GLU A 162 5.32 11.23 -4.21
N LEU A 163 6.39 11.17 -3.42
CA LEU A 163 7.01 9.91 -3.00
C LEU A 163 7.40 9.94 -1.53
N SER A 164 6.87 9.00 -0.75
CA SER A 164 7.17 8.89 0.69
C SER A 164 8.46 8.14 1.01
N ASP A 165 9.01 7.36 0.07
CA ASP A 165 10.18 6.51 0.33
C ASP A 165 11.42 7.27 0.79
N PRO A 166 11.79 8.45 0.24
CA PRO A 166 12.94 9.19 0.74
C PRO A 166 12.82 9.60 2.22
N VAL A 167 11.61 9.89 2.68
CA VAL A 167 11.33 10.21 4.09
C VAL A 167 11.36 8.93 4.93
N LYS A 168 10.77 7.83 4.47
CA LYS A 168 10.79 6.54 5.17
C LYS A 168 12.21 6.00 5.40
N ILE A 169 13.15 6.27 4.50
CA ILE A 169 14.54 5.85 4.65
C ILE A 169 15.18 6.46 5.92
N THR A 170 14.69 7.60 6.40
CA THR A 170 15.19 8.26 7.63
C THR A 170 14.69 7.60 8.92
N PHE A 171 13.83 6.60 8.85
CA PHE A 171 13.31 5.89 10.02
C PHE A 171 14.41 5.08 10.71
N ARG A 172 14.64 5.36 11.98
CA ARG A 172 15.80 4.85 12.76
C ARG A 172 15.65 3.41 13.23
N PHE A 173 14.43 2.87 13.23
CA PHE A 173 14.11 1.50 13.66
C PHE A 173 13.80 0.56 12.49
N ARG A 174 14.37 0.84 11.33
CA ARG A 174 14.08 0.06 10.11
C ARG A 174 14.51 -1.40 10.22
N ASP A 175 15.61 -1.64 10.93
CA ASP A 175 16.19 -2.98 11.09
C ASP A 175 15.73 -3.68 12.37
N ASP A 176 15.08 -2.96 13.29
CA ASP A 176 14.55 -3.48 14.56
C ASP A 176 13.23 -2.82 14.96
N ASP A 177 12.15 -3.22 14.27
CA ASP A 177 10.79 -2.77 14.58
C ASP A 177 10.25 -3.30 15.93
N ASN A 178 10.96 -4.20 16.58
CA ASN A 178 10.57 -4.82 17.85
C ASN A 178 11.29 -4.24 19.08
N ASP A 179 12.08 -3.18 18.92
CA ASP A 179 12.72 -2.52 20.07
C ASP A 179 11.63 -2.09 21.09
N PRO A 180 11.73 -2.53 22.37
CA PRO A 180 10.75 -2.18 23.41
C PRO A 180 10.59 -0.67 23.64
N LYS A 181 11.60 0.14 23.29
CA LYS A 181 11.57 1.59 23.40
C LYS A 181 10.73 2.27 22.31
N LEU A 182 10.52 1.58 21.19
CA LEU A 182 9.87 2.15 20.03
C LEU A 182 8.45 2.62 20.34
N ASP A 183 7.67 1.87 21.11
CA ASP A 183 6.29 2.24 21.47
C ASP A 183 6.24 3.55 22.27
N GLY A 184 7.16 3.72 23.21
CA GLY A 184 7.30 4.97 23.98
C GLY A 184 7.72 6.16 23.08
N TYR A 185 8.68 5.95 22.20
CA TYR A 185 9.14 6.98 21.27
C TYR A 185 8.08 7.36 20.25
N MET A 186 7.29 6.38 19.76
CA MET A 186 6.15 6.61 18.88
C MET A 186 5.07 7.45 19.55
N ASN A 187 4.76 7.19 20.82
CA ASN A 187 3.80 7.99 21.56
C ASN A 187 4.25 9.47 21.68
N ASP A 188 5.53 9.70 22.01
CA ASP A 188 6.09 11.05 22.06
C ASP A 188 6.10 11.72 20.69
N TYR A 189 6.42 10.97 19.63
CA TYR A 189 6.36 11.44 18.25
C TYR A 189 4.92 11.86 17.87
N PHE A 190 3.91 11.06 18.16
CA PHE A 190 2.53 11.40 17.83
C PHE A 190 2.00 12.60 18.64
N LYS A 191 2.45 12.78 19.87
CA LYS A 191 2.15 14.02 20.64
C LYS A 191 2.73 15.24 19.94
N ALA A 192 4.00 15.19 19.52
CA ALA A 192 4.65 16.25 18.76
C ALA A 192 3.95 16.50 17.42
N TRP A 193 3.68 15.43 16.67
CA TRP A 193 2.96 15.46 15.40
C TRP A 193 1.59 16.15 15.54
N PHE A 194 0.81 15.81 16.57
CA PHE A 194 -0.50 16.41 16.79
C PHE A 194 -0.39 17.88 17.26
N ALA A 195 0.60 18.22 18.06
CA ALA A 195 0.83 19.61 18.48
C ALA A 195 1.18 20.51 17.28
N MET A 196 2.03 20.05 16.39
CA MET A 196 2.36 20.72 15.12
C MET A 196 1.13 20.81 14.19
N PHE A 197 0.34 19.74 14.07
CA PHE A 197 -0.93 19.76 13.32
C PHE A 197 -1.86 20.86 13.79
N ARG A 198 -2.02 21.05 15.10
CA ARG A 198 -2.92 22.08 15.65
C ARG A 198 -2.47 23.51 15.32
N ARG A 199 -1.16 23.73 15.15
CA ARG A 199 -0.62 25.03 14.74
C ARG A 199 -0.82 25.29 13.24
N HIS A 200 -0.49 24.31 12.41
CA HIS A 200 -0.55 24.45 10.94
C HIS A 200 -1.26 23.25 10.25
N PRO A 201 -2.59 23.08 10.42
CA PRO A 201 -3.32 21.94 9.84
C PRO A 201 -3.28 21.91 8.31
N GLY A 202 -3.19 23.07 7.65
CA GLY A 202 -3.10 23.18 6.20
C GLY A 202 -1.90 22.45 5.60
N VAL A 203 -0.76 22.44 6.29
CA VAL A 203 0.46 21.72 5.87
C VAL A 203 0.21 20.22 5.77
N TYR A 204 -0.52 19.67 6.74
CA TYR A 204 -0.83 18.25 6.82
C TYR A 204 -1.78 17.81 5.71
N VAL A 205 -2.85 18.61 5.51
CA VAL A 205 -3.81 18.37 4.43
C VAL A 205 -3.08 18.41 3.09
N GLN A 206 -2.27 19.43 2.87
CA GLN A 206 -1.53 19.62 1.63
C GLN A 206 -0.48 18.54 1.38
N ALA A 207 0.23 18.07 2.43
CA ALA A 207 1.17 16.94 2.31
C ALA A 207 0.43 15.67 1.86
N THR A 208 -0.75 15.41 2.43
CA THR A 208 -1.56 14.24 2.07
C THR A 208 -2.10 14.36 0.63
N LEU A 209 -2.65 15.52 0.27
CA LEU A 209 -3.16 15.75 -1.08
C LEU A 209 -2.07 15.62 -2.13
N ASN A 210 -0.89 16.19 -1.89
CA ASN A 210 0.24 16.07 -2.83
C ASN A 210 0.70 14.63 -3.01
N ASN A 211 0.69 13.83 -1.94
CA ASN A 211 1.09 12.43 -2.01
C ASN A 211 0.05 11.53 -2.69
N THR A 212 -1.20 11.96 -2.75
CA THR A 212 -2.32 11.16 -3.26
C THR A 212 -2.94 11.69 -4.55
N TYR A 213 -2.62 12.92 -4.98
CA TYR A 213 -3.31 13.54 -6.10
C TYR A 213 -3.12 12.79 -7.43
N SER A 214 -1.97 12.16 -7.63
CA SER A 214 -1.70 11.37 -8.84
C SER A 214 -2.64 10.19 -9.03
N TYR A 215 -3.26 9.69 -7.94
CA TYR A 215 -4.30 8.65 -8.04
C TYR A 215 -5.63 9.19 -8.61
N ASN A 216 -5.84 10.49 -8.54
CA ASN A 216 -7.07 11.14 -8.98
C ASN A 216 -6.90 11.89 -10.31
N ASP A 217 -5.68 12.05 -10.79
CA ASP A 217 -5.36 12.71 -12.07
C ASP A 217 -4.93 11.66 -13.11
N PRO A 218 -5.83 11.28 -14.04
CA PRO A 218 -5.51 10.28 -15.07
C PRO A 218 -4.47 10.74 -16.09
N PHE A 219 -4.16 12.03 -16.10
CA PHE A 219 -3.17 12.64 -17.03
C PHE A 219 -1.83 12.93 -16.35
N HIS A 220 -1.74 12.67 -15.03
CA HIS A 220 -0.51 12.90 -14.29
C HIS A 220 0.54 11.84 -14.66
N MET A 221 1.57 12.26 -15.35
CA MET A 221 2.78 11.47 -15.58
C MET A 221 3.78 11.78 -14.47
N GLY A 222 3.66 11.10 -13.34
CA GLY A 222 4.64 11.22 -12.25
C GLY A 222 6.05 10.86 -12.73
N ARG A 223 7.07 11.53 -12.19
CA ARG A 223 8.49 11.30 -12.56
C ARG A 223 8.95 9.85 -12.34
N GLY A 224 8.24 9.07 -11.52
CA GLY A 224 8.51 7.65 -11.26
C GLY A 224 7.81 6.67 -12.20
N GLN A 225 6.87 7.13 -13.03
CA GLN A 225 6.09 6.26 -13.93
C GLN A 225 6.71 6.10 -15.33
N GLN A 226 7.88 6.68 -15.56
CA GLN A 226 8.64 6.39 -16.77
C GLN A 226 9.08 4.94 -16.75
N GLY A 227 8.46 4.12 -17.58
CA GLY A 227 8.93 2.76 -17.84
C GLY A 227 8.03 1.63 -17.43
N VAL A 228 6.70 1.85 -17.33
CA VAL A 228 5.73 0.74 -17.23
C VAL A 228 5.90 -0.28 -18.37
N TYR A 229 6.55 0.13 -19.46
CA TYR A 229 6.80 -0.68 -20.64
C TYR A 229 8.26 -1.14 -20.79
N ARG A 230 9.17 -0.70 -19.92
CA ARG A 230 10.58 -1.13 -19.98
C ARG A 230 10.75 -2.42 -19.22
N PHE A 231 11.14 -3.47 -19.91
CA PHE A 231 11.80 -4.63 -19.31
C PHE A 231 13.17 -4.18 -18.81
N TYR A 232 13.19 -3.55 -17.65
CA TYR A 232 14.40 -3.07 -17.03
C TYR A 232 14.64 -3.83 -15.74
N ILE A 233 15.68 -4.65 -15.75
CA ILE A 233 16.27 -5.15 -14.52
C ILE A 233 17.51 -4.31 -14.27
N ASP A 234 17.55 -3.62 -13.15
CA ASP A 234 18.68 -2.78 -12.77
C ASP A 234 19.99 -3.58 -12.87
N LYS A 235 20.98 -3.04 -13.58
CA LYS A 235 22.30 -3.66 -13.79
C LYS A 235 22.98 -4.03 -12.47
N LEU A 236 22.71 -3.28 -11.39
CA LEU A 236 23.22 -3.56 -10.06
C LEU A 236 22.64 -4.87 -9.52
N TYR A 237 21.34 -5.09 -9.70
CA TYR A 237 20.68 -6.34 -9.30
C TYR A 237 21.09 -7.52 -10.17
N GLN A 238 21.25 -7.30 -11.48
CA GLN A 238 21.79 -8.34 -12.39
C GLN A 238 23.17 -8.80 -11.91
N LYS A 239 24.06 -7.85 -11.60
CA LYS A 239 25.40 -8.15 -11.11
C LYS A 239 25.39 -8.84 -9.75
N LYS A 240 24.52 -8.42 -8.81
CA LYS A 240 24.39 -9.06 -7.49
C LYS A 240 23.82 -10.47 -7.57
N ALA A 241 22.89 -10.71 -8.48
CA ALA A 241 22.24 -12.00 -8.67
C ALA A 241 23.04 -12.96 -9.56
N GLY A 242 24.12 -12.48 -10.21
CA GLY A 242 24.88 -13.27 -11.18
C GLY A 242 24.08 -13.65 -12.42
N ILE A 243 23.04 -12.87 -12.76
CA ILE A 243 22.13 -13.14 -13.87
C ILE A 243 22.43 -12.16 -15.00
N ASP A 244 22.70 -12.67 -16.19
CA ASP A 244 22.75 -11.85 -17.40
C ASP A 244 21.38 -11.93 -18.10
N VAL A 245 20.68 -10.78 -18.15
CA VAL A 245 19.36 -10.69 -18.77
C VAL A 245 19.51 -10.05 -20.14
N SER A 246 19.39 -10.87 -21.17
CA SER A 246 19.36 -10.42 -22.55
C SER A 246 17.98 -10.69 -23.18
N TYR A 247 17.57 -9.80 -24.08
CA TYR A 247 16.36 -10.02 -24.85
C TYR A 247 16.55 -11.16 -25.86
N VAL A 248 15.77 -12.23 -25.72
CA VAL A 248 15.86 -13.44 -26.55
C VAL A 248 14.80 -13.48 -27.67
N GLY A 249 13.92 -12.49 -27.75
CA GLY A 249 12.84 -12.45 -28.73
C GLY A 249 13.24 -11.91 -30.12
N PRO A 250 12.35 -12.01 -31.14
CA PRO A 250 12.60 -11.46 -32.46
C PRO A 250 12.81 -9.94 -32.41
N LYS A 251 13.87 -9.44 -33.06
CA LYS A 251 14.23 -8.00 -33.09
C LYS A 251 13.09 -7.07 -33.52
N LYS A 252 12.19 -7.54 -34.40
CA LYS A 252 11.01 -6.78 -34.84
C LYS A 252 10.03 -6.52 -33.70
N ILE A 253 9.86 -7.46 -32.78
CA ILE A 253 8.99 -7.29 -31.60
C ILE A 253 9.63 -6.31 -30.60
N GLN A 254 10.95 -6.39 -30.43
CA GLN A 254 11.68 -5.40 -29.61
C GLN A 254 11.49 -3.96 -30.11
N TYR A 255 11.41 -3.77 -31.43
CA TYR A 255 11.17 -2.47 -32.05
C TYR A 255 9.76 -1.93 -31.74
N ILE A 256 8.74 -2.80 -31.75
CA ILE A 256 7.36 -2.43 -31.38
C ILE A 256 7.30 -1.93 -29.92
N PHE A 257 7.99 -2.60 -28.99
CA PHE A 257 8.06 -2.15 -27.60
C PHE A 257 8.78 -0.79 -27.44
N ARG A 258 9.77 -0.48 -28.28
CA ARG A 258 10.46 0.81 -28.26
C ARG A 258 9.60 1.98 -28.77
N LEU A 259 8.54 1.70 -29.54
CA LEU A 259 7.60 2.73 -29.99
C LEU A 259 6.65 3.20 -28.89
N TYR A 260 6.58 2.48 -27.77
CA TYR A 260 5.81 2.84 -26.58
C TYR A 260 6.67 3.45 -25.47
N ASP A 261 7.96 3.54 -25.63
CA ASP A 261 8.91 4.27 -24.77
C ASP A 261 9.02 5.75 -25.20
#